data_76bf58e0654580968829ebdbe882ae52
#
_entry.id   76bf58e0654580968829ebdbe882ae52
#
_cell.length_a   1.000
_cell.length_b   1.000
_cell.length_c   1.000
_cell.angle_alpha   90.00
_cell.angle_beta   90.00
_cell.angle_gamma   90.00
#
_symmetry.space_group_name_H-M   'P 1'
#
loop_
_entity.id
_entity.type
_entity.pdbx_description
1 polymer ?
#
loop_
_entity_poly.entity_id
_entity_poly.type
_entity_poly.pdbx_seq_one_letter_code
_entity_poly.pdbx_strand_id
1 'polypeptide(L)'
;MQVMKWSVIALAVAAGTSQMAVASSQSESNGFIEDSSFNIFNRALYMNRDYKNGADTTTDGASAKRNGYSEEFGLGIRLLFESGFTEGTVGVGFDAHSLSSIKLDTGKGRAGIGQFDRNGLGQAEDTQSEVGGAIKFRVSDTVLKHGNMIVESPVLSTDDSRILPEVATGTMITSNEIEGLELTAGRFTAISSQRSTDRDTYGLTSINLLGANYSFTDNFSGAIHASDVEDHYKKYYVNLNYNLPLAEEQALNFDFNAYRTSDTGKKLSGEVDNTIWSLATAYSFGAHTVTIAHQRSTGNTGYVYGFNGGVDASGTIWLANSVQYSDFDREDENSWQARYDIDMATFGVPGLSFMTRYITGTNITVRDSKTGVITAKNAKEHEFNVEAKYVVQEGAAKDLSFRVRSAIYRADSDQNGSYGADNNDVRLIVEYPLSVL
;
A
#
# COMPACT_ATOMS: atom_id res chain seq x y z
N MET A 1 25.54 5.13 25.45
CA MET A 1 24.12 5.48 25.43
C MET A 1 23.57 5.00 24.10
N GLN A 2 22.89 3.85 24.07
CA GLN A 2 22.25 3.36 22.85
C GLN A 2 20.90 4.06 22.73
N VAL A 3 20.72 4.81 21.66
CA VAL A 3 19.42 5.38 21.30
C VAL A 3 18.55 4.21 20.86
N MET A 4 17.61 3.81 21.70
CA MET A 4 16.63 2.77 21.40
C MET A 4 15.72 3.28 20.28
N LYS A 5 15.73 2.54 19.18
CA LYS A 5 14.91 2.84 17.99
C LYS A 5 13.44 2.61 18.35
N TRP A 6 12.64 3.66 18.32
CA TRP A 6 11.20 3.66 18.44
C TRP A 6 10.59 2.75 17.37
N SER A 7 10.00 1.66 17.79
CA SER A 7 9.61 0.58 16.92
C SER A 7 8.11 0.44 16.78
N VAL A 8 7.71 0.03 15.61
CA VAL A 8 6.53 -0.71 15.17
C VAL A 8 5.34 0.13 14.67
N ILE A 9 4.93 1.22 15.30
CA ILE A 9 3.82 2.03 14.73
C ILE A 9 4.36 3.09 13.76
N ALA A 10 5.52 3.66 14.07
CA ALA A 10 6.29 4.43 13.09
C ALA A 10 6.68 3.60 11.85
N LEU A 11 6.68 2.26 11.94
CA LEU A 11 7.00 1.39 10.81
C LEU A 11 5.86 1.24 9.79
N ALA A 12 4.60 1.44 10.17
CA ALA A 12 3.51 1.42 9.18
C ALA A 12 3.44 2.74 8.38
N VAL A 13 3.85 3.86 9.00
CA VAL A 13 4.01 5.15 8.31
C VAL A 13 5.43 5.29 7.75
N ALA A 14 6.47 4.73 8.40
CA ALA A 14 7.85 4.80 7.94
C ALA A 14 8.25 3.70 6.94
N ALA A 15 7.46 2.64 6.74
CA ALA A 15 7.67 1.73 5.62
C ALA A 15 7.38 2.40 4.27
N GLY A 16 6.60 3.49 4.29
CA GLY A 16 6.38 4.35 3.15
C GLY A 16 7.48 5.39 2.91
N THR A 17 8.14 5.84 3.95
CA THR A 17 9.18 6.90 3.82
C THR A 17 10.60 6.37 3.67
N SER A 18 10.83 5.06 3.77
CA SER A 18 12.20 4.49 3.71
C SER A 18 12.79 4.38 2.31
N GLN A 19 12.07 4.81 1.26
CA GLN A 19 12.60 4.92 -0.10
C GLN A 19 12.63 6.36 -0.63
N MET A 20 12.20 7.35 0.15
CA MET A 20 12.63 8.70 -0.13
C MET A 20 14.07 8.81 0.36
N ALA A 21 15.02 8.63 -0.56
CA ALA A 21 16.38 9.04 -0.35
C ALA A 21 16.30 10.46 0.24
N VAL A 22 16.81 10.64 1.45
CA VAL A 22 17.05 11.99 1.97
C VAL A 22 17.73 12.70 0.83
N ALA A 23 17.07 13.70 0.23
CA ALA A 23 17.62 14.46 -0.87
C ALA A 23 18.86 15.15 -0.29
N SER A 24 20.01 14.54 -0.50
CA SER A 24 21.27 15.16 -0.14
C SER A 24 21.44 16.37 -1.02
N SER A 25 21.88 17.50 -0.45
CA SER A 25 22.14 18.73 -1.20
C SER A 25 22.95 18.43 -2.46
N GLN A 26 22.61 19.06 -3.57
CA GLN A 26 23.38 18.91 -4.81
C GLN A 26 24.89 19.24 -4.60
N SER A 27 25.19 20.12 -3.65
CA SER A 27 26.56 20.48 -3.29
C SER A 27 27.32 19.36 -2.56
N GLU A 28 26.61 18.37 -2.00
CA GLU A 28 27.19 17.22 -1.28
C GLU A 28 27.29 15.97 -2.17
N SER A 29 26.97 16.08 -3.46
CA SER A 29 27.08 14.97 -4.40
C SER A 29 28.55 14.55 -4.56
N ASN A 30 28.84 13.27 -4.28
CA ASN A 30 30.17 12.69 -4.52
C ASN A 30 30.35 12.23 -5.97
N GLY A 31 29.28 12.18 -6.75
CA GLY A 31 29.31 11.82 -8.15
C GLY A 31 28.25 10.82 -8.59
N PHE A 32 28.17 10.68 -9.89
CA PHE A 32 27.17 9.81 -10.53
C PHE A 32 27.32 8.33 -10.17
N ILE A 33 28.56 7.83 -10.05
CA ILE A 33 28.86 6.43 -9.73
C ILE A 33 29.00 6.23 -8.22
N GLU A 34 29.67 7.16 -7.55
CA GLU A 34 30.04 7.07 -6.14
C GLU A 34 28.81 7.01 -5.21
N ASP A 35 27.75 7.76 -5.57
CA ASP A 35 26.48 7.79 -4.84
C ASP A 35 25.45 6.81 -5.43
N SER A 36 25.84 5.89 -6.33
CA SER A 36 24.91 4.93 -6.88
C SER A 36 24.63 3.76 -5.94
N SER A 37 23.44 3.20 -6.08
CA SER A 37 23.04 2.00 -5.37
C SER A 37 22.47 0.96 -6.33
N PHE A 38 22.71 -0.31 -6.02
CA PHE A 38 22.10 -1.43 -6.70
C PHE A 38 21.55 -2.42 -5.68
N ASN A 39 20.25 -2.56 -5.68
CA ASN A 39 19.55 -3.40 -4.74
C ASN A 39 18.79 -4.52 -5.48
N ILE A 40 18.81 -5.71 -4.90
CA ILE A 40 18.00 -6.83 -5.35
C ILE A 40 17.00 -7.13 -4.24
N PHE A 41 15.71 -7.02 -4.53
CA PHE A 41 14.66 -7.38 -3.59
C PHE A 41 13.91 -8.62 -4.08
N ASN A 42 13.88 -9.64 -3.24
CA ASN A 42 13.20 -10.89 -3.53
C ASN A 42 11.99 -11.03 -2.60
N ARG A 43 10.82 -11.35 -3.15
CA ARG A 43 9.61 -11.66 -2.39
C ARG A 43 9.01 -12.96 -2.88
N ALA A 44 9.03 -14.00 -2.04
CA ALA A 44 8.19 -15.18 -2.25
C ALA A 44 6.88 -14.97 -1.47
N LEU A 45 5.75 -15.06 -2.17
CA LEU A 45 4.43 -14.81 -1.60
C LEU A 45 3.48 -15.95 -1.97
N TYR A 46 3.07 -16.71 -0.95
CA TYR A 46 1.96 -17.64 -1.03
C TYR A 46 0.71 -16.95 -0.48
N MET A 47 -0.39 -17.01 -1.23
CA MET A 47 -1.70 -16.52 -0.80
C MET A 47 -2.75 -17.60 -1.06
N ASN A 48 -3.59 -17.83 -0.04
CA ASN A 48 -4.76 -18.70 -0.14
C ASN A 48 -5.97 -17.97 0.42
N ARG A 49 -7.05 -17.95 -0.35
CA ARG A 49 -8.37 -17.44 0.07
C ARG A 49 -9.38 -18.57 -0.02
N ASP A 50 -9.88 -18.99 1.14
CA ASP A 50 -10.92 -20.00 1.27
C ASP A 50 -12.27 -19.30 1.47
N TYR A 51 -13.05 -19.21 0.39
CA TYR A 51 -14.34 -18.54 0.35
C TYR A 51 -15.42 -19.44 0.93
N LYS A 52 -16.26 -18.84 1.77
CA LYS A 52 -17.37 -19.52 2.45
C LYS A 52 -18.69 -19.26 1.69
N ASN A 53 -19.72 -20.00 2.07
CA ASN A 53 -21.10 -19.80 1.59
C ASN A 53 -21.27 -19.90 0.06
N GLY A 54 -20.42 -20.68 -0.62
CA GLY A 54 -20.51 -20.93 -2.05
C GLY A 54 -20.16 -19.74 -2.94
N ALA A 55 -19.45 -18.74 -2.39
CA ALA A 55 -18.93 -17.64 -3.18
C ALA A 55 -17.92 -18.14 -4.22
N ASP A 56 -18.06 -17.61 -5.40
CA ASP A 56 -17.29 -18.00 -6.56
C ASP A 56 -16.23 -16.98 -6.90
N THR A 57 -15.04 -17.45 -7.24
CA THR A 57 -13.94 -16.55 -7.51
C THR A 57 -13.07 -16.94 -8.66
N THR A 58 -13.24 -18.12 -9.23
CA THR A 58 -12.43 -18.54 -10.34
C THR A 58 -13.30 -19.00 -11.50
N THR A 59 -13.21 -18.29 -12.60
CA THR A 59 -13.68 -18.76 -13.91
C THR A 59 -12.54 -19.46 -14.60
N ASP A 60 -12.64 -20.76 -14.75
CA ASP A 60 -11.71 -21.57 -15.50
C ASP A 60 -12.24 -21.70 -16.93
N GLY A 61 -11.97 -20.70 -17.77
CA GLY A 61 -12.38 -20.70 -19.17
C GLY A 61 -13.89 -20.92 -19.38
N ALA A 62 -14.28 -21.72 -20.36
CA ALA A 62 -15.68 -21.99 -20.72
C ALA A 62 -16.46 -22.86 -19.71
N SER A 63 -15.84 -23.31 -18.64
CA SER A 63 -16.45 -24.13 -17.59
C SER A 63 -16.20 -23.49 -16.23
N ALA A 64 -17.04 -22.52 -15.88
CA ALA A 64 -17.02 -21.93 -14.54
C ALA A 64 -17.29 -23.02 -13.48
N LYS A 65 -16.24 -23.63 -12.95
CA LYS A 65 -16.30 -24.45 -11.76
C LYS A 65 -15.97 -23.59 -10.57
N ARG A 66 -16.94 -23.40 -9.70
CA ARG A 66 -16.77 -22.71 -8.42
C ARG A 66 -15.94 -23.59 -7.49
N ASN A 67 -14.70 -23.20 -7.24
CA ASN A 67 -13.80 -24.03 -6.43
C ASN A 67 -13.86 -23.67 -4.94
N GLY A 68 -14.53 -22.59 -4.55
CA GLY A 68 -14.62 -22.16 -3.16
C GLY A 68 -13.29 -21.62 -2.60
N TYR A 69 -12.20 -21.62 -3.36
CA TYR A 69 -10.93 -21.02 -2.95
C TYR A 69 -10.08 -20.58 -4.14
N SER A 70 -9.19 -19.62 -3.87
CA SER A 70 -8.13 -19.19 -4.78
C SER A 70 -6.78 -19.33 -4.10
N GLU A 71 -5.75 -19.73 -4.87
CA GLU A 71 -4.43 -19.98 -4.34
C GLU A 71 -3.38 -19.66 -5.40
N GLU A 72 -2.41 -18.84 -5.04
CA GLU A 72 -1.28 -18.50 -5.90
C GLU A 72 0.00 -18.46 -5.05
N PHE A 73 1.09 -19.05 -5.59
CA PHE A 73 2.42 -18.95 -5.00
C PHE A 73 3.41 -18.48 -6.06
N GLY A 74 4.08 -17.38 -5.79
CA GLY A 74 5.02 -16.77 -6.70
C GLY A 74 6.28 -16.23 -6.04
N LEU A 75 7.30 -16.05 -6.87
CA LEU A 75 8.54 -15.37 -6.54
C LEU A 75 8.67 -14.13 -7.41
N GLY A 76 8.71 -12.95 -6.78
CA GLY A 76 9.08 -11.68 -7.41
C GLY A 76 10.55 -11.38 -7.17
N ILE A 77 11.24 -10.98 -8.23
CA ILE A 77 12.63 -10.53 -8.20
C ILE A 77 12.67 -9.11 -8.77
N ARG A 78 13.16 -8.17 -7.98
CA ARG A 78 13.25 -6.76 -8.33
C ARG A 78 14.71 -6.35 -8.33
N LEU A 79 15.23 -5.95 -9.48
CA LEU A 79 16.55 -5.34 -9.63
C LEU A 79 16.32 -3.84 -9.69
N LEU A 80 16.89 -3.10 -8.74
CA LEU A 80 16.68 -1.67 -8.56
C LEU A 80 18.03 -0.97 -8.60
N PHE A 81 18.29 -0.20 -9.63
CA PHE A 81 19.48 0.62 -9.77
C PHE A 81 19.10 2.10 -9.67
N GLU A 82 19.79 2.83 -8.82
CA GLU A 82 19.69 4.28 -8.70
C GLU A 82 21.09 4.87 -8.81
N SER A 83 21.34 5.70 -9.84
CA SER A 83 22.60 6.42 -9.93
C SER A 83 22.68 7.53 -8.87
N GLY A 84 23.86 7.94 -8.49
CA GLY A 84 24.10 9.27 -7.92
C GLY A 84 23.75 10.38 -8.91
N PHE A 85 24.06 11.62 -8.55
CA PHE A 85 23.93 12.78 -9.42
C PHE A 85 25.32 13.25 -9.85
N THR A 86 25.45 13.73 -11.09
CA THR A 86 26.68 14.41 -11.50
C THR A 86 26.95 15.63 -10.62
N GLU A 87 28.22 15.94 -10.40
CA GLU A 87 28.63 17.15 -9.69
C GLU A 87 28.23 18.43 -10.45
N GLY A 88 28.27 19.57 -9.78
CA GLY A 88 27.97 20.90 -10.34
C GLY A 88 26.64 21.48 -9.84
N THR A 89 26.22 22.59 -10.42
CA THR A 89 25.00 23.30 -10.00
C THR A 89 23.73 22.50 -10.31
N VAL A 90 23.75 21.73 -11.41
CA VAL A 90 22.66 20.85 -11.83
C VAL A 90 23.20 19.45 -11.90
N GLY A 91 22.73 18.59 -11.03
CA GLY A 91 23.02 17.16 -11.06
C GLY A 91 22.08 16.44 -12.03
N VAL A 92 22.63 15.49 -12.76
CA VAL A 92 21.90 14.58 -13.64
C VAL A 92 22.13 13.15 -13.17
N GLY A 93 21.07 12.36 -13.10
CA GLY A 93 21.12 10.95 -12.77
C GLY A 93 20.05 10.16 -13.51
N PHE A 94 20.05 8.85 -13.32
CA PHE A 94 18.97 8.00 -13.83
C PHE A 94 18.75 6.82 -12.87
N ASP A 95 17.52 6.30 -12.90
CA ASP A 95 17.14 5.08 -12.22
C ASP A 95 16.69 4.05 -13.25
N ALA A 96 16.93 2.80 -12.95
CA ALA A 96 16.48 1.68 -13.79
C ALA A 96 16.00 0.53 -12.91
N HIS A 97 14.97 -0.17 -13.35
CA HIS A 97 14.50 -1.35 -12.67
C HIS A 97 14.20 -2.48 -13.65
N SER A 98 14.30 -3.70 -13.14
CA SER A 98 13.78 -4.90 -13.77
C SER A 98 12.94 -5.65 -12.76
N LEU A 99 11.68 -5.89 -13.08
CA LEU A 99 10.71 -6.58 -12.25
C LEU A 99 10.37 -7.90 -12.92
N SER A 100 10.60 -9.01 -12.25
CA SER A 100 10.34 -10.35 -12.79
C SER A 100 9.54 -11.17 -11.79
N SER A 101 8.55 -11.92 -12.27
CA SER A 101 7.82 -12.89 -11.47
C SER A 101 7.91 -14.28 -12.04
N ILE A 102 7.96 -15.27 -11.16
CA ILE A 102 8.00 -16.69 -11.46
C ILE A 102 6.90 -17.38 -10.67
N LYS A 103 6.01 -18.06 -11.36
CA LYS A 103 5.00 -18.89 -10.71
C LYS A 103 5.68 -20.14 -10.11
N LEU A 104 5.53 -20.33 -8.81
CA LEU A 104 6.04 -21.50 -8.10
C LEU A 104 4.97 -22.59 -8.00
N ASP A 105 3.73 -22.20 -7.67
CA ASP A 105 2.57 -23.10 -7.71
C ASP A 105 1.27 -22.30 -7.90
N THR A 106 0.45 -22.77 -8.83
CA THR A 106 -0.95 -22.35 -9.00
C THR A 106 -1.66 -23.44 -9.78
N GLY A 107 -2.45 -24.22 -9.10
CA GLY A 107 -3.19 -25.29 -9.74
C GLY A 107 -4.30 -24.78 -10.68
N LYS A 108 -4.76 -25.65 -11.58
CA LYS A 108 -5.87 -25.38 -12.49
C LYS A 108 -7.12 -24.96 -11.71
N GLY A 109 -7.76 -23.85 -12.11
CA GLY A 109 -8.97 -23.33 -11.48
C GLY A 109 -8.74 -22.66 -10.11
N ARG A 110 -7.49 -22.36 -9.72
CA ARG A 110 -7.16 -21.69 -8.44
C ARG A 110 -6.71 -20.23 -8.60
N ALA A 111 -6.32 -19.82 -9.82
CA ALA A 111 -5.88 -18.46 -10.10
C ALA A 111 -6.96 -17.43 -9.78
N GLY A 112 -6.55 -16.20 -9.43
CA GLY A 112 -7.49 -15.10 -9.23
C GLY A 112 -7.22 -14.22 -8.04
N ILE A 113 -6.09 -14.41 -7.38
CA ILE A 113 -5.67 -13.54 -6.28
C ILE A 113 -4.98 -12.26 -6.80
N GLY A 114 -4.47 -12.31 -8.05
CA GLY A 114 -3.89 -11.13 -8.71
C GLY A 114 -2.38 -11.02 -8.60
N GLN A 115 -1.67 -12.13 -8.36
CA GLN A 115 -0.21 -12.13 -8.44
C GLN A 115 0.30 -12.28 -9.88
N PHE A 116 -0.50 -12.93 -10.74
CA PHE A 116 -0.17 -13.23 -12.14
C PHE A 116 -1.30 -12.80 -13.04
N ASP A 117 -0.97 -12.46 -14.29
CA ASP A 117 -1.97 -12.35 -15.34
C ASP A 117 -2.52 -13.73 -15.70
N ARG A 118 -3.62 -13.74 -16.44
CA ARG A 118 -4.29 -14.97 -16.88
C ARG A 118 -4.21 -15.12 -18.38
N ASN A 119 -3.82 -16.30 -18.82
CA ASN A 119 -3.88 -16.66 -20.23
C ASN A 119 -5.34 -16.79 -20.71
N GLY A 120 -5.52 -17.00 -22.02
CA GLY A 120 -6.85 -17.16 -22.62
C GLY A 120 -7.67 -18.35 -22.12
N LEU A 121 -7.09 -19.24 -21.33
CA LEU A 121 -7.71 -20.38 -20.65
C LEU A 121 -8.05 -20.10 -19.19
N GLY A 122 -7.81 -18.85 -18.69
CA GLY A 122 -8.05 -18.47 -17.31
C GLY A 122 -7.00 -18.98 -16.31
N GLN A 123 -5.89 -19.52 -16.77
CA GLN A 123 -4.80 -20.01 -15.93
C GLN A 123 -3.78 -18.91 -15.71
N ALA A 124 -3.13 -18.89 -14.54
CA ALA A 124 -2.04 -17.99 -14.26
C ALA A 124 -0.85 -18.20 -15.20
N GLU A 125 -0.30 -17.12 -15.75
CA GLU A 125 0.92 -17.13 -16.55
C GLU A 125 2.11 -17.64 -15.70
N ASP A 126 3.07 -18.30 -16.35
CA ASP A 126 4.20 -18.92 -15.65
C ASP A 126 5.26 -17.91 -15.23
N THR A 127 5.47 -16.88 -16.06
CA THR A 127 6.45 -15.81 -15.83
C THR A 127 5.99 -14.51 -16.46
N GLN A 128 6.41 -13.41 -15.87
CA GLN A 128 6.35 -12.08 -16.49
C GLN A 128 7.60 -11.29 -16.17
N SER A 129 7.97 -10.33 -17.01
CA SER A 129 9.09 -9.42 -16.75
C SER A 129 8.79 -8.05 -17.34
N GLU A 130 9.08 -7.02 -16.57
CA GLU A 130 8.99 -5.63 -16.94
C GLU A 130 10.33 -4.94 -16.69
N VAL A 131 10.72 -4.02 -17.57
CA VAL A 131 11.87 -3.15 -17.35
C VAL A 131 11.43 -1.71 -17.51
N GLY A 132 11.96 -0.84 -16.68
CA GLY A 132 11.66 0.57 -16.71
C GLY A 132 12.82 1.42 -16.24
N GLY A 133 12.68 2.73 -16.40
CA GLY A 133 13.67 3.66 -15.92
C GLY A 133 13.19 5.09 -15.98
N ALA A 134 13.89 5.96 -15.27
CA ALA A 134 13.63 7.38 -15.20
C ALA A 134 14.92 8.19 -15.21
N ILE A 135 14.90 9.32 -15.90
CA ILE A 135 15.95 10.35 -15.77
C ILE A 135 15.59 11.26 -14.59
N LYS A 136 16.62 11.71 -13.87
CA LYS A 136 16.44 12.62 -12.75
C LYS A 136 17.42 13.79 -12.79
N PHE A 137 16.92 14.95 -12.39
CA PHE A 137 17.69 16.19 -12.28
C PHE A 137 17.59 16.72 -10.86
N ARG A 138 18.67 17.19 -10.29
CA ARG A 138 18.69 17.82 -8.96
C ARG A 138 19.31 19.22 -9.04
N VAL A 139 18.64 20.18 -8.41
CA VAL A 139 19.16 21.52 -8.17
C VAL A 139 18.91 21.81 -6.69
N SER A 140 19.95 22.16 -5.95
CA SER A 140 19.87 22.30 -4.48
C SER A 140 19.23 21.04 -3.85
N ASP A 141 18.13 21.16 -3.13
CA ASP A 141 17.38 20.07 -2.52
C ASP A 141 16.08 19.75 -3.27
N THR A 142 16.00 20.15 -4.55
CA THR A 142 14.86 19.87 -5.40
C THR A 142 15.22 18.86 -6.50
N VAL A 143 14.46 17.76 -6.60
CA VAL A 143 14.62 16.71 -7.59
C VAL A 143 13.43 16.67 -8.53
N LEU A 144 13.69 16.71 -9.84
CA LEU A 144 12.73 16.39 -10.88
C LEU A 144 13.07 15.01 -11.44
N LYS A 145 12.09 14.11 -11.51
CA LYS A 145 12.22 12.75 -12.04
C LYS A 145 11.18 12.54 -13.14
N HIS A 146 11.58 11.96 -14.28
CA HIS A 146 10.70 11.67 -15.40
C HIS A 146 10.96 10.27 -15.96
N GLY A 147 9.91 9.48 -16.08
CA GLY A 147 9.96 8.11 -16.60
C GLY A 147 9.07 7.15 -15.82
N ASN A 148 9.51 5.90 -15.74
CA ASN A 148 8.85 4.86 -14.95
C ASN A 148 9.34 4.95 -13.50
N MET A 149 8.42 4.94 -12.55
CA MET A 149 8.73 5.03 -11.12
C MET A 149 7.70 4.37 -10.24
N ILE A 150 8.15 3.92 -9.08
CA ILE A 150 7.28 3.54 -7.97
C ILE A 150 6.94 4.85 -7.24
N VAL A 151 5.65 5.10 -7.05
CA VAL A 151 5.13 6.33 -6.43
C VAL A 151 4.44 5.98 -5.13
N GLU A 152 4.69 6.77 -4.10
CA GLU A 152 4.05 6.63 -2.81
C GLU A 152 3.51 8.00 -2.35
N SER A 153 2.20 8.12 -2.41
CA SER A 153 1.46 9.30 -1.95
C SER A 153 0.06 8.85 -1.50
N PRO A 154 -0.52 9.47 -0.48
CA PRO A 154 -1.87 9.09 -0.04
C PRO A 154 -2.95 9.30 -1.10
N VAL A 155 -2.66 10.01 -2.18
CA VAL A 155 -3.62 10.32 -3.27
C VAL A 155 -3.26 9.68 -4.60
N LEU A 156 -2.08 9.07 -4.71
CA LEU A 156 -1.61 8.23 -5.80
C LEU A 156 -0.48 7.34 -5.27
N SER A 157 -0.71 6.06 -5.15
CA SER A 157 0.34 5.10 -4.80
C SER A 157 0.33 3.94 -5.78
N THR A 158 1.52 3.49 -6.15
CA THR A 158 1.69 2.22 -6.84
C THR A 158 1.56 1.10 -5.83
N ASP A 159 0.53 0.24 -5.98
CA ASP A 159 0.28 -0.85 -5.04
C ASP A 159 1.43 -1.86 -5.04
N ASP A 160 1.91 -2.23 -3.86
CA ASP A 160 2.94 -3.25 -3.63
C ASP A 160 2.44 -4.42 -2.76
N SER A 161 1.17 -4.74 -2.84
CA SER A 161 0.54 -5.80 -2.03
C SER A 161 0.75 -7.22 -2.58
N ARG A 162 1.42 -7.37 -3.72
CA ARG A 162 1.71 -8.65 -4.40
C ARG A 162 3.21 -8.90 -4.53
N ILE A 163 3.61 -9.85 -5.36
CA ILE A 163 5.03 -10.18 -5.60
C ILE A 163 5.80 -9.08 -6.32
N LEU A 164 5.13 -8.32 -7.20
CA LEU A 164 5.66 -7.13 -7.87
C LEU A 164 4.84 -5.91 -7.51
N PRO A 165 5.40 -4.70 -7.56
CA PRO A 165 4.66 -3.45 -7.42
C PRO A 165 3.99 -3.05 -8.74
N GLU A 166 3.02 -2.15 -8.67
CA GLU A 166 2.63 -1.31 -9.81
C GLU A 166 3.77 -0.35 -10.18
N VAL A 167 3.76 0.15 -11.41
CA VAL A 167 4.71 1.16 -11.89
C VAL A 167 3.95 2.29 -12.59
N ALA A 168 4.19 3.52 -12.16
CA ALA A 168 3.62 4.71 -12.78
C ALA A 168 4.60 5.34 -13.77
N THR A 169 4.07 5.88 -14.88
CA THR A 169 4.85 6.63 -15.89
C THR A 169 4.45 8.09 -15.86
N GLY A 170 5.40 8.96 -15.61
CA GLY A 170 5.12 10.39 -15.52
C GLY A 170 6.31 11.25 -15.13
N THR A 171 5.99 12.40 -14.58
CA THR A 171 6.96 13.38 -14.06
C THR A 171 6.60 13.70 -12.62
N MET A 172 7.58 13.73 -11.74
CA MET A 172 7.44 14.10 -10.35
C MET A 172 8.54 15.09 -9.93
N ILE A 173 8.18 16.07 -9.14
CA ILE A 173 9.09 17.01 -8.50
C ILE A 173 8.94 16.82 -6.99
N THR A 174 10.06 16.69 -6.30
CA THR A 174 10.12 16.66 -4.83
C THR A 174 11.11 17.73 -4.38
N SER A 175 10.72 18.56 -3.43
CA SER A 175 11.54 19.67 -2.93
C SER A 175 11.60 19.66 -1.41
N ASN A 176 12.82 19.72 -0.87
CA ASN A 176 13.12 19.81 0.55
C ASN A 176 13.93 21.09 0.89
N GLU A 177 13.74 22.18 0.13
CA GLU A 177 14.43 23.45 0.28
C GLU A 177 14.14 24.16 1.62
N ILE A 178 13.05 23.79 2.27
CA ILE A 178 12.63 24.36 3.56
C ILE A 178 12.72 23.27 4.61
N GLU A 179 13.49 23.52 5.66
CA GLU A 179 13.66 22.57 6.76
C GLU A 179 12.32 22.09 7.33
N GLY A 180 12.18 20.79 7.46
CA GLY A 180 10.97 20.14 7.95
C GLY A 180 9.80 20.11 6.96
N LEU A 181 9.93 20.70 5.75
CA LEU A 181 8.89 20.72 4.73
C LEU A 181 9.34 19.97 3.46
N GLU A 182 8.60 18.93 3.12
CA GLU A 182 8.68 18.29 1.82
C GLU A 182 7.49 18.72 0.96
N LEU A 183 7.76 19.17 -0.25
CA LEU A 183 6.75 19.49 -1.26
C LEU A 183 6.85 18.51 -2.42
N THR A 184 5.73 18.01 -2.89
CA THR A 184 5.64 17.14 -4.05
C THR A 184 4.65 17.67 -5.07
N ALA A 185 4.97 17.53 -6.35
CA ALA A 185 4.06 17.77 -7.46
C ALA A 185 4.32 16.74 -8.55
N GLY A 186 3.27 16.23 -9.20
CA GLY A 186 3.44 15.22 -10.23
C GLY A 186 2.32 15.20 -11.26
N ARG A 187 2.66 14.67 -12.44
CA ARG A 187 1.72 14.33 -13.50
C ARG A 187 2.07 12.98 -14.08
N PHE A 188 1.12 12.05 -14.05
CA PHE A 188 1.26 10.70 -14.56
C PHE A 188 0.25 10.42 -15.64
N THR A 189 0.64 9.61 -16.63
CA THR A 189 -0.16 9.34 -17.84
C THR A 189 -0.29 7.85 -18.15
N ALA A 190 0.28 6.98 -17.33
CA ALA A 190 0.12 5.54 -17.45
C ALA A 190 0.41 4.86 -16.10
N ILE A 191 -0.23 3.73 -15.82
CA ILE A 191 0.07 2.84 -14.71
C ILE A 191 0.05 1.40 -15.22
N SER A 192 1.18 0.70 -15.02
CA SER A 192 1.31 -0.74 -15.22
C SER A 192 0.85 -1.46 -13.96
N SER A 193 0.01 -2.49 -14.10
CA SER A 193 -0.42 -3.27 -12.95
C SER A 193 0.66 -4.24 -12.47
N GLN A 194 0.54 -4.70 -11.24
CA GLN A 194 1.45 -5.69 -10.61
C GLN A 194 1.59 -7.00 -11.39
N ARG A 195 0.66 -7.30 -12.27
CA ARG A 195 0.54 -8.58 -13.01
C ARG A 195 0.58 -8.42 -14.52
N SER A 196 0.90 -7.23 -15.03
CA SER A 196 0.98 -6.94 -16.46
C SER A 196 2.36 -6.42 -16.82
N THR A 197 2.76 -6.60 -18.07
CA THR A 197 3.95 -5.99 -18.66
C THR A 197 3.59 -4.83 -19.57
N ASP A 198 2.31 -4.50 -19.68
CA ASP A 198 1.83 -3.37 -20.45
C ASP A 198 2.17 -2.05 -19.74
N ARG A 199 2.64 -1.07 -20.49
CA ARG A 199 2.95 0.26 -19.96
C ARG A 199 1.76 0.92 -19.26
N ASP A 200 0.55 0.68 -19.74
CA ASP A 200 -0.70 1.23 -19.22
C ASP A 200 -1.79 0.17 -19.24
N THR A 201 -1.98 -0.50 -18.12
CA THR A 201 -2.99 -1.55 -17.97
C THR A 201 -4.39 -0.99 -17.80
N TYR A 202 -4.52 0.25 -17.31
CA TYR A 202 -5.80 0.80 -16.86
C TYR A 202 -6.39 1.88 -17.78
N GLY A 203 -5.65 2.33 -18.81
CA GLY A 203 -6.10 3.35 -19.74
C GLY A 203 -6.16 4.74 -19.13
N LEU A 204 -5.13 5.11 -18.34
CA LEU A 204 -5.06 6.39 -17.66
C LEU A 204 -4.88 7.54 -18.64
N THR A 205 -5.77 8.53 -18.65
CA THR A 205 -5.56 9.79 -19.36
C THR A 205 -4.52 10.64 -18.65
N SER A 206 -4.78 11.06 -17.44
CA SER A 206 -3.79 11.70 -16.56
C SER A 206 -4.23 11.76 -15.10
N ILE A 207 -3.23 11.75 -14.22
CA ILE A 207 -3.37 12.11 -12.80
C ILE A 207 -2.40 13.25 -12.53
N ASN A 208 -2.91 14.35 -11.98
CA ASN A 208 -2.10 15.41 -11.42
C ASN A 208 -2.15 15.30 -9.90
N LEU A 209 -1.01 15.46 -9.22
CA LEU A 209 -0.96 15.46 -7.76
C LEU A 209 -0.14 16.62 -7.22
N LEU A 210 -0.50 17.05 -6.02
CA LEU A 210 0.24 17.98 -5.19
C LEU A 210 0.25 17.45 -3.76
N GLY A 211 1.35 17.63 -3.04
CA GLY A 211 1.47 17.22 -1.66
C GLY A 211 2.42 18.09 -0.86
N ALA A 212 2.18 18.15 0.44
CA ALA A 212 3.08 18.74 1.41
C ALA A 212 3.08 17.88 2.68
N ASN A 213 4.26 17.54 3.17
CA ASN A 213 4.49 16.91 4.46
C ASN A 213 5.28 17.89 5.31
N TYR A 214 4.87 18.14 6.57
CA TYR A 214 5.54 19.09 7.43
C TYR A 214 5.72 18.56 8.85
N SER A 215 6.94 18.66 9.35
CA SER A 215 7.31 18.38 10.74
C SER A 215 7.26 19.69 11.54
N PHE A 216 6.17 19.90 12.28
CA PHE A 216 6.00 21.11 13.12
C PHE A 216 6.96 21.10 14.32
N THR A 217 7.18 19.94 14.88
CA THR A 217 8.12 19.64 15.97
C THR A 217 8.58 18.18 15.85
N ASP A 218 9.53 17.76 16.69
CA ASP A 218 9.97 16.34 16.74
C ASP A 218 8.84 15.36 17.06
N ASN A 219 7.75 15.84 17.64
CA ASN A 219 6.63 15.02 18.08
C ASN A 219 5.32 15.29 17.33
N PHE A 220 5.26 16.30 16.48
CA PHE A 220 4.05 16.67 15.77
C PHE A 220 4.33 16.93 14.29
N SER A 221 3.63 16.20 13.44
CA SER A 221 3.71 16.32 11.98
C SER A 221 2.31 16.34 11.35
N GLY A 222 2.26 16.74 10.10
CA GLY A 222 1.03 16.71 9.33
C GLY A 222 1.32 16.68 7.83
N ALA A 223 0.31 16.28 7.07
CA ALA A 223 0.38 16.22 5.62
C ALA A 223 -0.92 16.71 4.98
N ILE A 224 -0.81 17.33 3.82
CA ILE A 224 -1.93 17.64 2.94
C ILE A 224 -1.59 17.21 1.52
N HIS A 225 -2.48 16.47 0.88
CA HIS A 225 -2.29 16.06 -0.51
C HIS A 225 -3.59 16.23 -1.30
N ALA A 226 -3.46 16.42 -2.61
CA ALA A 226 -4.57 16.48 -3.54
C ALA A 226 -4.20 15.78 -4.84
N SER A 227 -5.17 15.11 -5.47
CA SER A 227 -5.04 14.61 -6.83
C SER A 227 -6.29 14.92 -7.66
N ASP A 228 -6.08 15.03 -8.97
CA ASP A 228 -7.12 15.16 -9.98
C ASP A 228 -6.88 14.06 -11.03
N VAL A 229 -7.74 13.06 -11.03
CA VAL A 229 -7.77 12.00 -12.06
C VAL A 229 -8.72 12.46 -13.15
N GLU A 230 -8.19 12.79 -14.32
CA GLU A 230 -8.90 13.42 -15.43
C GLU A 230 -10.16 12.63 -15.83
N ASP A 231 -11.31 13.34 -15.82
CA ASP A 231 -12.63 12.79 -16.12
C ASP A 231 -13.16 11.72 -15.13
N HIS A 232 -12.48 11.48 -14.02
CA HIS A 232 -12.89 10.49 -13.00
C HIS A 232 -13.28 11.15 -11.67
N TYR A 233 -12.30 11.60 -10.88
CA TYR A 233 -12.52 12.19 -9.56
C TYR A 233 -11.37 13.08 -9.10
N LYS A 234 -11.64 13.90 -8.09
CA LYS A 234 -10.65 14.61 -7.28
C LYS A 234 -10.60 14.01 -5.89
N LYS A 235 -9.41 13.85 -5.36
CA LYS A 235 -9.16 13.30 -4.03
C LYS A 235 -8.31 14.28 -3.24
N TYR A 236 -8.72 14.56 -2.00
CA TYR A 236 -7.99 15.38 -1.04
C TYR A 236 -7.70 14.52 0.19
N TYR A 237 -6.55 14.73 0.78
CA TYR A 237 -6.10 14.01 1.96
C TYR A 237 -5.49 14.95 2.97
N VAL A 238 -5.71 14.65 4.26
CA VAL A 238 -5.11 15.33 5.42
C VAL A 238 -4.66 14.25 6.41
N ASN A 239 -3.44 14.41 6.93
CA ASN A 239 -2.95 13.67 8.09
C ASN A 239 -2.49 14.63 9.18
N LEU A 240 -2.68 14.24 10.43
CA LEU A 240 -2.07 14.83 11.62
C LEU A 240 -1.59 13.69 12.51
N ASN A 241 -0.32 13.72 12.87
CA ASN A 241 0.28 12.72 13.76
C ASN A 241 0.94 13.41 14.96
N TYR A 242 0.59 12.97 16.17
CA TYR A 242 1.16 13.49 17.40
C TYR A 242 1.63 12.34 18.30
N ASN A 243 2.91 12.36 18.63
CA ASN A 243 3.52 11.42 19.56
C ASN A 243 3.75 12.11 20.91
N LEU A 244 3.08 11.65 21.96
CA LEU A 244 3.16 12.16 23.32
C LEU A 244 4.02 11.21 24.18
N PRO A 245 5.30 11.54 24.43
CA PRO A 245 6.09 10.81 25.40
C PRO A 245 5.50 10.97 26.81
N LEU A 246 5.30 9.86 27.53
CA LEU A 246 4.74 9.88 28.88
C LEU A 246 5.81 9.59 29.93
N ALA A 247 6.63 8.57 29.70
CA ALA A 247 7.73 8.16 30.57
C ALA A 247 8.80 7.44 29.74
N GLU A 248 9.86 6.96 30.38
CA GLU A 248 10.82 6.07 29.75
C GLU A 248 10.10 4.83 29.23
N GLU A 249 10.29 4.50 27.94
CA GLU A 249 9.62 3.39 27.24
C GLU A 249 8.08 3.48 27.16
N GLN A 250 7.48 4.66 27.39
CA GLN A 250 6.03 4.83 27.29
C GLN A 250 5.67 6.04 26.44
N ALA A 251 4.75 5.84 25.52
CA ALA A 251 4.24 6.92 24.67
C ALA A 251 2.78 6.67 24.25
N LEU A 252 2.06 7.74 24.00
CA LEU A 252 0.80 7.74 23.25
C LEU A 252 1.04 8.35 21.88
N ASN A 253 0.61 7.65 20.85
CA ASN A 253 0.56 8.19 19.50
C ASN A 253 -0.89 8.39 19.09
N PHE A 254 -1.19 9.54 18.48
CA PHE A 254 -2.46 9.89 17.88
C PHE A 254 -2.24 10.10 16.39
N ASP A 255 -2.91 9.31 15.55
CA ASP A 255 -2.82 9.39 14.11
C ASP A 255 -4.21 9.61 13.51
N PHE A 256 -4.42 10.81 12.94
CA PHE A 256 -5.65 11.20 12.27
C PHE A 256 -5.44 11.25 10.77
N ASN A 257 -6.30 10.60 10.02
CA ASN A 257 -6.27 10.58 8.56
C ASN A 257 -7.67 10.87 8.02
N ALA A 258 -7.77 11.67 6.97
CA ALA A 258 -9.05 11.96 6.34
C ALA A 258 -8.92 12.12 4.81
N TYR A 259 -9.91 11.59 4.09
CA TYR A 259 -10.06 11.76 2.66
C TYR A 259 -11.39 12.42 2.33
N ARG A 260 -11.37 13.27 1.30
CA ARG A 260 -12.54 13.74 0.59
C ARG A 260 -12.39 13.41 -0.90
N THR A 261 -13.33 12.65 -1.46
CA THR A 261 -13.32 12.29 -2.89
C THR A 261 -14.64 12.71 -3.52
N SER A 262 -14.55 13.34 -4.69
CA SER A 262 -15.72 13.77 -5.46
C SER A 262 -15.49 13.57 -6.95
N ASP A 263 -16.53 13.20 -7.70
CA ASP A 263 -16.43 13.07 -9.15
C ASP A 263 -16.05 14.37 -9.87
N THR A 264 -15.52 14.24 -11.08
CA THR A 264 -15.18 15.37 -11.95
C THR A 264 -15.31 14.99 -13.42
N GLY A 265 -15.44 16.00 -14.30
CA GLY A 265 -15.48 15.83 -15.75
C GLY A 265 -16.59 14.92 -16.21
N LYS A 266 -16.24 13.89 -16.99
CA LYS A 266 -17.19 12.90 -17.55
C LYS A 266 -17.68 11.87 -16.55
N LYS A 267 -17.16 11.87 -15.32
CA LYS A 267 -17.51 10.90 -14.24
C LYS A 267 -17.33 9.45 -14.67
N LEU A 268 -16.20 9.13 -15.29
CA LEU A 268 -15.96 7.77 -15.83
C LEU A 268 -15.92 6.69 -14.74
N SER A 269 -15.66 7.05 -13.48
CA SER A 269 -15.79 6.16 -12.31
C SER A 269 -17.20 6.16 -11.70
N GLY A 270 -18.19 6.77 -12.36
CA GLY A 270 -19.54 6.98 -11.84
C GLY A 270 -19.64 8.23 -10.93
N GLU A 271 -20.78 8.35 -10.28
CA GLU A 271 -20.93 9.40 -9.25
C GLU A 271 -20.10 9.01 -8.03
N VAL A 272 -19.28 9.93 -7.57
CA VAL A 272 -18.41 9.77 -6.40
C VAL A 272 -18.63 10.94 -5.45
N ASP A 273 -19.05 10.63 -4.24
CA ASP A 273 -19.22 11.58 -3.14
C ASP A 273 -18.94 10.86 -1.83
N ASN A 274 -17.72 10.96 -1.34
CA ASN A 274 -17.29 10.27 -0.12
C ASN A 274 -16.41 11.17 0.74
N THR A 275 -16.65 11.14 2.03
CA THR A 275 -15.73 11.65 3.06
C THR A 275 -15.49 10.52 4.05
N ILE A 276 -14.23 10.12 4.21
CA ILE A 276 -13.84 9.07 5.14
C ILE A 276 -12.68 9.54 6.00
N TRP A 277 -12.72 9.21 7.28
CA TRP A 277 -11.66 9.56 8.20
C TRP A 277 -11.42 8.45 9.22
N SER A 278 -10.23 8.41 9.78
CA SER A 278 -9.85 7.54 10.89
C SER A 278 -9.04 8.29 11.94
N LEU A 279 -9.18 7.84 13.18
CA LEU A 279 -8.32 8.23 14.30
C LEU A 279 -7.86 6.95 15.01
N ALA A 280 -6.56 6.75 15.04
CA ALA A 280 -5.92 5.71 15.83
C ALA A 280 -5.26 6.32 17.07
N THR A 281 -5.40 5.66 18.20
CA THR A 281 -4.68 5.97 19.44
C THR A 281 -3.92 4.73 19.87
N ALA A 282 -2.61 4.81 19.91
CA ALA A 282 -1.73 3.72 20.26
C ALA A 282 -0.96 4.04 21.54
N TYR A 283 -1.04 3.16 22.53
CA TYR A 283 -0.25 3.22 23.75
C TYR A 283 0.85 2.16 23.72
N SER A 284 2.09 2.64 23.69
CA SER A 284 3.29 1.77 23.74
C SER A 284 3.90 1.79 25.14
N PHE A 285 4.27 0.61 25.65
CA PHE A 285 4.90 0.43 26.95
C PHE A 285 5.83 -0.79 26.92
N GLY A 286 7.14 -0.54 26.98
CA GLY A 286 8.15 -1.59 26.82
C GLY A 286 7.98 -2.32 25.49
N ALA A 287 7.83 -3.65 25.54
CA ALA A 287 7.66 -4.50 24.35
C ALA A 287 6.24 -4.46 23.74
N HIS A 288 5.30 -3.81 24.36
CA HIS A 288 3.87 -3.92 24.05
C HIS A 288 3.32 -2.65 23.43
N THR A 289 2.38 -2.81 22.50
CA THR A 289 1.57 -1.70 21.97
C THR A 289 0.11 -2.13 21.89
N VAL A 290 -0.77 -1.31 22.43
CA VAL A 290 -2.24 -1.45 22.31
C VAL A 290 -2.77 -0.28 21.50
N THR A 291 -3.53 -0.59 20.44
CA THR A 291 -4.15 0.43 19.58
C THR A 291 -5.66 0.28 19.59
N ILE A 292 -6.35 1.39 19.74
CA ILE A 292 -7.78 1.52 19.45
C ILE A 292 -7.92 2.50 18.30
N ALA A 293 -8.70 2.12 17.28
CA ALA A 293 -8.96 3.00 16.16
C ALA A 293 -10.46 3.07 15.83
N HIS A 294 -10.86 4.24 15.37
CA HIS A 294 -12.20 4.49 14.87
C HIS A 294 -12.11 5.07 13.47
N GLN A 295 -12.96 4.57 12.56
CA GLN A 295 -13.04 5.03 11.17
C GLN A 295 -14.50 5.20 10.77
N ARG A 296 -14.78 6.25 10.00
CA ARG A 296 -16.12 6.54 9.52
C ARG A 296 -16.12 7.02 8.07
N SER A 297 -16.93 6.38 7.26
CA SER A 297 -17.27 6.76 5.89
C SER A 297 -18.63 7.45 5.86
N THR A 298 -18.75 8.50 5.07
CA THR A 298 -20.00 9.27 4.87
C THR A 298 -20.06 9.80 3.44
N GLY A 299 -21.25 10.00 2.93
CA GLY A 299 -21.52 10.45 1.56
C GLY A 299 -22.49 9.51 0.85
N ASN A 300 -22.56 9.59 -0.47
CA ASN A 300 -23.47 8.77 -1.28
C ASN A 300 -22.77 7.56 -1.91
N THR A 301 -21.49 7.37 -1.60
CA THR A 301 -20.67 6.23 -2.06
C THR A 301 -19.72 5.80 -0.97
N GLY A 302 -19.16 4.58 -1.07
CA GLY A 302 -17.96 4.20 -0.36
C GLY A 302 -16.72 4.92 -0.89
N TYR A 303 -15.56 4.66 -0.30
CA TYR A 303 -14.28 5.18 -0.77
C TYR A 303 -13.94 4.63 -2.16
N VAL A 304 -13.40 5.46 -3.03
CA VAL A 304 -12.94 5.06 -4.36
C VAL A 304 -11.43 4.89 -4.31
N TYR A 305 -11.00 3.66 -4.45
CA TYR A 305 -9.60 3.27 -4.45
C TYR A 305 -8.86 3.85 -5.64
N GLY A 306 -9.17 3.34 -6.80
CA GLY A 306 -8.55 3.69 -8.06
C GLY A 306 -9.57 4.07 -9.14
N PHE A 307 -9.07 4.41 -10.31
CA PHE A 307 -9.90 4.71 -11.47
C PHE A 307 -10.19 3.43 -12.26
N ASN A 308 -11.20 3.50 -13.14
CA ASN A 308 -11.57 2.42 -14.07
C ASN A 308 -12.01 1.09 -13.41
N GLY A 309 -12.54 1.14 -12.18
CA GLY A 309 -13.07 -0.03 -11.48
C GLY A 309 -12.02 -1.09 -11.10
N GLY A 310 -10.75 -0.79 -11.26
CA GLY A 310 -9.65 -1.63 -10.83
C GLY A 310 -9.48 -1.54 -9.32
N VAL A 311 -9.36 -2.67 -8.63
CA VAL A 311 -9.10 -2.71 -7.19
C VAL A 311 -7.72 -2.10 -6.89
N ASP A 312 -6.78 -2.22 -7.81
CA ASP A 312 -5.38 -1.89 -7.62
C ASP A 312 -4.90 -0.68 -8.46
N ALA A 313 -5.75 -0.09 -9.29
CA ALA A 313 -5.36 1.02 -10.17
C ALA A 313 -5.08 2.30 -9.38
N SER A 314 -3.84 2.56 -9.04
CA SER A 314 -3.36 3.66 -8.21
C SER A 314 -3.94 3.68 -6.79
N GLY A 315 -4.36 2.51 -6.32
CA GLY A 315 -5.12 2.39 -5.09
C GLY A 315 -4.25 2.42 -3.86
N THR A 316 -4.44 3.45 -3.06
CA THR A 316 -3.96 3.44 -1.69
C THR A 316 -5.02 3.98 -0.76
N ILE A 317 -4.99 3.53 0.45
CA ILE A 317 -5.82 4.01 1.54
C ILE A 317 -4.99 4.06 2.82
N TRP A 318 -4.75 5.27 3.31
CA TRP A 318 -3.96 5.51 4.51
C TRP A 318 -4.89 5.77 5.69
N LEU A 319 -5.68 4.75 6.01
CA LEU A 319 -6.66 4.79 7.09
C LEU A 319 -6.39 3.66 8.08
N ALA A 320 -6.71 3.89 9.33
CA ALA A 320 -6.36 2.99 10.44
C ALA A 320 -7.01 1.61 10.33
N ASN A 321 -8.21 1.51 9.75
CA ASN A 321 -8.95 0.26 9.62
C ASN A 321 -8.81 -0.40 8.25
N SER A 322 -7.92 0.10 7.37
CA SER A 322 -7.47 -0.65 6.21
C SER A 322 -6.57 -1.80 6.67
N VAL A 323 -7.04 -3.03 6.50
CA VAL A 323 -6.38 -4.18 7.10
C VAL A 323 -6.01 -5.25 6.06
N GLN A 324 -6.00 -6.53 6.40
CA GLN A 324 -5.48 -7.54 5.48
C GLN A 324 -6.43 -7.84 4.32
N TYR A 325 -7.73 -7.83 4.56
CA TYR A 325 -8.73 -8.18 3.57
C TYR A 325 -9.73 -7.05 3.30
N SER A 326 -10.35 -6.48 4.33
CA SER A 326 -11.29 -5.35 4.19
C SER A 326 -10.64 -4.03 4.61
N ASP A 327 -11.11 -2.93 4.02
CA ASP A 327 -10.69 -1.56 4.34
C ASP A 327 -11.73 -0.82 5.18
N PHE A 328 -12.89 -1.45 5.44
CA PHE A 328 -13.98 -0.87 6.23
C PHE A 328 -14.37 0.52 5.72
N ASP A 329 -14.53 0.64 4.42
CA ASP A 329 -14.62 1.89 3.66
C ASP A 329 -15.95 2.08 2.91
N ARG A 330 -16.97 1.25 3.24
CA ARG A 330 -18.26 1.24 2.58
C ARG A 330 -19.06 2.53 2.81
N GLU A 331 -20.10 2.73 1.98
CA GLU A 331 -21.05 3.83 2.17
C GLU A 331 -21.66 3.77 3.58
N ASP A 332 -21.61 4.89 4.31
CA ASP A 332 -22.11 5.08 5.68
C ASP A 332 -21.42 4.25 6.77
N GLU A 333 -20.42 3.48 6.44
CA GLU A 333 -19.78 2.57 7.38
C GLU A 333 -19.14 3.28 8.56
N ASN A 334 -19.29 2.65 9.73
CA ASN A 334 -18.72 3.06 11.00
C ASN A 334 -17.98 1.87 11.61
N SER A 335 -16.67 1.93 11.72
CA SER A 335 -15.86 0.82 12.15
C SER A 335 -14.96 1.13 13.34
N TRP A 336 -14.70 0.11 14.16
CA TRP A 336 -13.83 0.13 15.32
C TRP A 336 -12.81 -0.99 15.26
N GLN A 337 -11.58 -0.70 15.66
CA GLN A 337 -10.48 -1.63 15.75
C GLN A 337 -9.92 -1.67 17.18
N ALA A 338 -9.62 -2.88 17.66
CA ALA A 338 -8.72 -3.14 18.78
C ALA A 338 -7.55 -3.98 18.27
N ARG A 339 -6.32 -3.52 18.55
CA ARG A 339 -5.08 -4.17 18.09
C ARG A 339 -4.09 -4.27 19.25
N TYR A 340 -3.34 -5.37 19.26
CA TYR A 340 -2.23 -5.61 20.17
C TYR A 340 -1.03 -6.11 19.39
N ASP A 341 0.13 -5.51 19.67
CA ASP A 341 1.44 -5.87 19.12
C ASP A 341 2.41 -6.16 20.25
N ILE A 342 3.32 -7.11 20.02
CA ILE A 342 4.40 -7.43 20.94
C ILE A 342 5.71 -7.67 20.19
N ASP A 343 6.79 -7.02 20.65
CA ASP A 343 8.16 -7.26 20.21
C ASP A 343 8.86 -8.22 21.20
N MET A 344 9.40 -9.31 20.67
CA MET A 344 10.02 -10.35 21.47
C MET A 344 11.50 -10.10 21.79
N ALA A 345 12.06 -8.96 21.37
CA ALA A 345 13.47 -8.64 21.62
C ALA A 345 13.81 -8.64 23.12
N THR A 346 12.96 -8.04 23.96
CA THR A 346 13.12 -8.00 25.41
C THR A 346 12.96 -9.38 26.08
N PHE A 347 12.35 -10.33 25.36
CA PHE A 347 12.19 -11.72 25.79
C PHE A 347 13.29 -12.65 25.24
N GLY A 348 14.36 -12.07 24.67
CA GLY A 348 15.52 -12.80 24.17
C GLY A 348 15.41 -13.34 22.74
N VAL A 349 14.40 -12.92 21.97
CA VAL A 349 14.21 -13.30 20.56
C VAL A 349 14.11 -12.05 19.69
N PRO A 350 15.23 -11.31 19.47
CA PRO A 350 15.21 -10.12 18.66
C PRO A 350 14.80 -10.44 17.21
N GLY A 351 14.01 -9.56 16.63
CA GLY A 351 13.47 -9.73 15.26
C GLY A 351 12.17 -10.52 15.17
N LEU A 352 11.72 -11.18 16.27
CA LEU A 352 10.42 -11.82 16.31
C LEU A 352 9.37 -10.85 16.86
N SER A 353 8.24 -10.75 16.17
CA SER A 353 7.08 -9.96 16.61
C SER A 353 5.77 -10.68 16.30
N PHE A 354 4.75 -10.36 17.09
CA PHE A 354 3.38 -10.84 16.87
C PHE A 354 2.40 -9.68 16.89
N MET A 355 1.33 -9.82 16.11
CA MET A 355 0.21 -8.89 16.08
C MET A 355 -1.11 -9.67 16.09
N THR A 356 -2.08 -9.14 16.81
CA THR A 356 -3.47 -9.56 16.70
C THR A 356 -4.37 -8.33 16.68
N ARG A 357 -5.45 -8.39 15.89
CA ARG A 357 -6.45 -7.31 15.86
C ARG A 357 -7.82 -7.85 15.49
N TYR A 358 -8.82 -7.13 15.96
CA TYR A 358 -10.22 -7.34 15.60
C TYR A 358 -10.83 -6.02 15.18
N ILE A 359 -11.51 -6.05 14.02
CA ILE A 359 -12.21 -4.90 13.46
C ILE A 359 -13.67 -5.28 13.24
N THR A 360 -14.57 -4.35 13.51
CA THR A 360 -16.00 -4.49 13.22
C THR A 360 -16.53 -3.23 12.56
N GLY A 361 -17.23 -3.40 11.43
CA GLY A 361 -17.93 -2.37 10.66
C GLY A 361 -19.45 -2.54 10.81
N THR A 362 -20.15 -1.44 10.87
CA THR A 362 -21.60 -1.37 11.04
C THR A 362 -22.18 -0.22 10.22
N ASN A 363 -23.51 -0.16 10.11
CA ASN A 363 -24.23 0.92 9.44
C ASN A 363 -24.00 1.00 7.92
N ILE A 364 -23.58 -0.11 7.29
CA ILE A 364 -23.25 -0.14 5.87
C ILE A 364 -24.53 -0.02 5.04
N THR A 365 -24.51 0.91 4.08
CA THR A 365 -25.50 1.00 3.00
C THR A 365 -25.01 0.20 1.80
N VAL A 366 -25.79 -0.79 1.38
CA VAL A 366 -25.49 -1.65 0.23
C VAL A 366 -26.33 -1.22 -0.97
N ARG A 367 -25.66 -1.09 -2.12
CA ARG A 367 -26.32 -0.75 -3.38
C ARG A 367 -26.08 -1.85 -4.42
N ASP A 368 -27.08 -2.08 -5.25
CA ASP A 368 -26.90 -2.85 -6.47
C ASP A 368 -25.92 -2.14 -7.41
N SER A 369 -24.89 -2.84 -7.81
CA SER A 369 -23.77 -2.25 -8.59
C SER A 369 -24.16 -1.79 -10.00
N LYS A 370 -25.29 -2.26 -10.55
CA LYS A 370 -25.76 -1.92 -11.90
C LYS A 370 -26.77 -0.79 -11.89
N THR A 371 -27.65 -0.79 -10.89
CA THR A 371 -28.79 0.14 -10.84
C THR A 371 -28.59 1.29 -9.85
N GLY A 372 -27.61 1.18 -8.93
CA GLY A 372 -27.39 2.14 -7.85
C GLY A 372 -28.49 2.13 -6.76
N VAL A 373 -29.48 1.24 -6.88
CA VAL A 373 -30.60 1.16 -5.92
C VAL A 373 -30.10 0.57 -4.59
N ILE A 374 -30.51 1.18 -3.48
CA ILE A 374 -30.20 0.64 -2.14
C ILE A 374 -30.92 -0.68 -1.96
N THR A 375 -30.19 -1.75 -1.71
CA THR A 375 -30.69 -3.10 -1.47
C THR A 375 -30.75 -3.47 0.00
N ALA A 376 -29.84 -2.91 0.81
CA ALA A 376 -29.83 -3.09 2.25
C ALA A 376 -29.27 -1.86 2.98
N LYS A 377 -29.63 -1.73 4.27
CA LYS A 377 -29.09 -0.74 5.21
C LYS A 377 -28.71 -1.43 6.52
N ASN A 378 -27.77 -0.81 7.24
CA ASN A 378 -27.26 -1.32 8.51
C ASN A 378 -26.58 -2.71 8.39
N ALA A 379 -26.08 -3.07 7.20
CA ALA A 379 -25.26 -4.25 7.04
C ALA A 379 -23.96 -4.10 7.85
N LYS A 380 -23.33 -5.23 8.15
CA LYS A 380 -22.16 -5.32 9.03
C LYS A 380 -21.09 -6.21 8.42
N GLU A 381 -19.86 -5.92 8.80
CA GLU A 381 -18.73 -6.80 8.52
C GLU A 381 -17.78 -6.82 9.71
N HIS A 382 -16.92 -7.84 9.77
CA HIS A 382 -15.84 -7.90 10.74
C HIS A 382 -14.68 -8.75 10.24
N GLU A 383 -13.52 -8.44 10.74
CA GLU A 383 -12.29 -9.15 10.42
C GLU A 383 -11.44 -9.37 11.66
N PHE A 384 -10.93 -10.59 11.80
CA PHE A 384 -9.95 -10.95 12.82
C PHE A 384 -8.64 -11.29 12.14
N ASN A 385 -7.54 -10.66 12.57
CA ASN A 385 -6.21 -10.91 12.04
C ASN A 385 -5.25 -11.41 13.12
N VAL A 386 -4.34 -12.27 12.68
CA VAL A 386 -3.12 -12.62 13.40
C VAL A 386 -1.94 -12.57 12.47
N GLU A 387 -0.80 -12.13 12.98
CA GLU A 387 0.46 -12.08 12.24
C GLU A 387 1.62 -12.50 13.15
N ALA A 388 2.57 -13.25 12.59
CA ALA A 388 3.88 -13.46 13.16
C ALA A 388 4.94 -13.08 12.12
N LYS A 389 5.94 -12.32 12.53
CA LYS A 389 7.06 -11.90 11.68
C LYS A 389 8.38 -12.18 12.39
N TYR A 390 9.34 -12.73 11.64
CA TYR A 390 10.71 -12.88 12.10
C TYR A 390 11.67 -12.30 11.07
N VAL A 391 12.64 -11.51 11.52
CA VAL A 391 13.71 -10.94 10.71
C VAL A 391 15.04 -11.47 11.23
N VAL A 392 15.85 -12.08 10.37
CA VAL A 392 17.20 -12.56 10.71
C VAL A 392 18.09 -11.36 11.02
N GLN A 393 18.68 -11.36 12.22
CA GLN A 393 19.37 -10.19 12.76
C GLN A 393 20.84 -10.08 12.31
N GLU A 394 21.49 -11.21 11.99
CA GLU A 394 22.93 -11.26 11.69
C GLU A 394 23.28 -12.44 10.78
N GLY A 395 24.55 -12.50 10.36
CA GLY A 395 25.08 -13.55 9.49
C GLY A 395 24.80 -13.32 8.01
N ALA A 396 25.03 -14.35 7.19
CA ALA A 396 24.90 -14.27 5.73
C ALA A 396 23.46 -14.05 5.24
N ALA A 397 22.48 -14.33 6.07
CA ALA A 397 21.05 -14.15 5.79
C ALA A 397 20.45 -12.97 6.56
N LYS A 398 21.28 -12.02 7.02
CA LYS A 398 20.78 -10.82 7.70
C LYS A 398 19.71 -10.14 6.83
N ASP A 399 18.65 -9.61 7.50
CA ASP A 399 17.51 -8.94 6.89
C ASP A 399 16.55 -9.87 6.10
N LEU A 400 16.86 -11.19 5.96
CA LEU A 400 15.87 -12.15 5.49
C LEU A 400 14.69 -12.20 6.47
N SER A 401 13.48 -12.00 5.97
CA SER A 401 12.29 -11.98 6.81
C SER A 401 11.28 -13.07 6.41
N PHE A 402 10.61 -13.60 7.43
CA PHE A 402 9.51 -14.56 7.30
C PHE A 402 8.29 -13.96 7.97
N ARG A 403 7.15 -13.95 7.28
CA ARG A 403 5.90 -13.43 7.80
C ARG A 403 4.76 -14.39 7.48
N VAL A 404 3.97 -14.71 8.49
CA VAL A 404 2.70 -15.43 8.36
C VAL A 404 1.58 -14.52 8.76
N ARG A 405 0.58 -14.37 7.91
CA ARG A 405 -0.61 -13.56 8.16
C ARG A 405 -1.86 -14.38 7.93
N SER A 406 -2.86 -14.18 8.76
CA SER A 406 -4.18 -14.78 8.58
C SER A 406 -5.26 -13.76 8.87
N ALA A 407 -6.26 -13.71 7.99
CA ALA A 407 -7.49 -12.95 8.18
C ALA A 407 -8.70 -13.89 8.15
N ILE A 408 -9.62 -13.70 9.08
CA ILE A 408 -10.94 -14.33 9.11
C ILE A 408 -11.95 -13.21 8.89
N TYR A 409 -12.47 -13.10 7.68
CA TYR A 409 -13.45 -12.08 7.30
C TYR A 409 -14.86 -12.66 7.23
N ARG A 410 -15.82 -11.94 7.80
CA ARG A 410 -17.26 -12.28 7.76
C ARG A 410 -18.09 -11.03 7.58
N ALA A 411 -19.16 -11.14 6.79
CA ALA A 411 -20.10 -10.05 6.54
C ALA A 411 -21.54 -10.58 6.50
N ASP A 412 -22.51 -9.70 6.67
CA ASP A 412 -23.91 -10.01 6.46
C ASP A 412 -24.15 -10.50 5.01
N SER A 413 -25.17 -11.32 4.80
CA SER A 413 -25.49 -11.90 3.48
C SER A 413 -25.71 -10.82 2.40
N ASP A 414 -26.28 -9.69 2.79
CA ASP A 414 -26.53 -8.56 1.90
C ASP A 414 -25.21 -7.89 1.47
N GLN A 415 -24.22 -7.85 2.37
CA GLN A 415 -22.89 -7.31 2.11
C GLN A 415 -22.04 -8.27 1.24
N ASN A 416 -22.15 -9.57 1.45
CA ASN A 416 -21.41 -10.58 0.69
C ASN A 416 -21.61 -10.48 -0.82
N GLY A 417 -22.78 -10.07 -1.27
CA GLY A 417 -23.07 -9.86 -2.68
C GLY A 417 -22.39 -8.63 -3.30
N SER A 418 -21.95 -7.70 -2.49
CA SER A 418 -21.44 -6.38 -2.94
C SER A 418 -19.94 -6.30 -3.02
N TYR A 419 -19.22 -6.99 -2.14
CA TYR A 419 -17.78 -6.82 -2.03
C TYR A 419 -16.97 -8.09 -2.02
N GLY A 420 -17.45 -9.09 -1.44
CA GLY A 420 -16.72 -10.31 -1.32
C GLY A 420 -17.42 -11.25 -0.36
N ALA A 421 -17.11 -12.50 -0.53
CA ALA A 421 -17.67 -13.53 0.32
C ALA A 421 -16.91 -13.58 1.64
N ASP A 422 -17.59 -14.06 2.64
CA ASP A 422 -16.95 -14.63 3.81
C ASP A 422 -15.77 -15.49 3.40
N ASN A 423 -14.60 -15.21 3.94
CA ASN A 423 -13.41 -15.98 3.60
C ASN A 423 -12.39 -16.03 4.74
N ASN A 424 -11.44 -16.96 4.58
CA ASN A 424 -10.21 -16.98 5.34
C ASN A 424 -9.06 -16.73 4.36
N ASP A 425 -8.28 -15.67 4.59
CA ASP A 425 -7.11 -15.31 3.77
C ASP A 425 -5.84 -15.63 4.56
N VAL A 426 -5.01 -16.50 4.02
CA VAL A 426 -3.71 -16.87 4.62
C VAL A 426 -2.61 -16.47 3.67
N ARG A 427 -1.57 -15.79 4.18
CA ARG A 427 -0.39 -15.36 3.43
C ARG A 427 0.88 -15.82 4.13
N LEU A 428 1.77 -16.44 3.36
CA LEU A 428 3.15 -16.72 3.77
C LEU A 428 4.05 -15.86 2.89
N ILE A 429 4.87 -15.04 3.54
CA ILE A 429 5.69 -14.04 2.86
C ILE A 429 7.13 -14.25 3.31
N VAL A 430 8.03 -14.40 2.35
CA VAL A 430 9.48 -14.40 2.57
C VAL A 430 10.08 -13.27 1.76
N GLU A 431 10.79 -12.36 2.42
CA GLU A 431 11.41 -11.21 1.78
C GLU A 431 12.90 -11.18 2.07
N TYR A 432 13.71 -10.90 1.04
CA TYR A 432 15.14 -10.79 1.18
C TYR A 432 15.67 -9.60 0.37
N PRO A 433 15.92 -8.46 1.01
CA PRO A 433 16.63 -7.34 0.42
C PRO A 433 18.14 -7.64 0.41
N LEU A 434 18.78 -7.38 -0.71
CA LEU A 434 20.23 -7.49 -0.88
C LEU A 434 20.75 -6.17 -1.44
N SER A 435 21.68 -5.53 -0.75
CA SER A 435 22.45 -4.42 -1.28
C SER A 435 23.71 -4.97 -1.96
N VAL A 436 23.91 -4.61 -3.22
CA VAL A 436 25.03 -5.08 -4.04
C VAL A 436 26.07 -3.97 -4.20
N LEU A 437 25.63 -2.69 -4.22
CA LEU A 437 26.43 -1.48 -4.21
C LEU A 437 25.96 -0.57 -3.09
#